data_a17c42d07ec4de82fb91ac48845dd0a4
#
_entry.id   a17c42d07ec4de82fb91ac48845dd0a4
#
_cell.length_a   1.000
_cell.length_b   1.000
_cell.length_c   1.000
_cell.angle_alpha   90.00
_cell.angle_beta   90.00
_cell.angle_gamma   90.00
#
_symmetry.space_group_name_H-M   'P 1'
#
loop_
_entity.id
_entity.type
_entity.pdbx_description
1 polymer ?
#
loop_
_entity_poly.entity_id
_entity_poly.type
_entity_poly.pdbx_seq_one_letter_code
_entity_poly.pdbx_strand_id
1 'polypeptide(L)'
;YGLVGSEMCIRDRRFTFEGFLPSGKKERRAALEELTGEARTMVFHEAPHRLRQTLADMVELLGDRPAALCRELTKLHEDTVRTTLAQAATFYRDNEPRGEYVLVVAGREKQNLPVLTLEEGAARVLALRDGGMKLKEAVRRVADDTGLPRNALYDTALKA
;
A
#
# COMPACT_ATOMS: atom_id res chain seq x y z
N TYR A 1 -5.90 24.60 -17.11
CA TYR A 1 -5.51 24.20 -15.73
C TYR A 1 -5.97 22.78 -15.53
N GLY A 2 -5.05 21.85 -15.85
CA GLY A 2 -5.29 20.43 -15.71
C GLY A 2 -5.48 20.03 -14.25
N LEU A 3 -6.25 19.00 -14.06
CA LEU A 3 -6.51 18.26 -12.84
C LEU A 3 -5.22 17.71 -12.19
N VAL A 4 -4.26 18.58 -11.86
CA VAL A 4 -2.94 18.20 -11.29
C VAL A 4 -3.08 17.65 -9.86
N GLY A 5 -4.23 17.84 -9.24
CA GLY A 5 -4.48 17.41 -7.87
C GLY A 5 -4.93 15.96 -7.70
N SER A 6 -5.67 15.42 -8.66
CA SER A 6 -6.23 14.08 -8.57
C SER A 6 -5.28 12.98 -9.09
N GLU A 7 -4.36 13.33 -10.00
CA GLU A 7 -3.49 12.33 -10.62
C GLU A 7 -2.40 11.78 -9.70
N MET A 8 -2.01 12.51 -8.65
CA MET A 8 -1.03 12.01 -7.68
C MET A 8 -1.63 11.29 -6.47
N CYS A 9 -2.90 11.53 -6.16
CA CYS A 9 -3.56 10.90 -5.02
C CYS A 9 -4.38 9.67 -5.41
N ILE A 10 -4.87 9.61 -6.66
CA ILE A 10 -5.69 8.50 -7.14
C ILE A 10 -5.23 8.12 -8.55
N ARG A 11 -4.05 7.54 -8.69
CA ARG A 11 -3.66 6.82 -9.91
C ARG A 11 -4.45 5.52 -10.06
N ASP A 12 -5.06 5.06 -9.01
CA ASP A 12 -5.81 3.83 -8.98
C ASP A 12 -7.24 4.11 -9.47
N ARG A 13 -7.68 3.35 -10.46
CA ARG A 13 -9.08 3.36 -10.94
C ARG A 13 -10.08 2.97 -9.84
N ARG A 14 -9.60 2.55 -8.67
CA ARG A 14 -10.40 2.08 -7.53
C ARG A 14 -9.76 2.54 -6.24
N PHE A 15 -10.58 2.93 -5.29
CA PHE A 15 -10.19 3.25 -3.92
C PHE A 15 -11.13 2.53 -2.94
N THR A 16 -10.74 2.46 -1.69
CA THR A 16 -11.59 2.00 -0.60
C THR A 16 -11.89 3.17 0.32
N PHE A 17 -13.13 3.27 0.76
CA PHE A 17 -13.54 4.24 1.76
C PHE A 17 -13.70 3.53 3.10
N GLU A 18 -12.77 3.82 4.01
CA GLU A 18 -12.68 3.16 5.32
C GLU A 18 -13.41 3.95 6.42
N GLY A 19 -13.79 5.21 6.12
CA GLY A 19 -14.48 6.06 7.08
C GLY A 19 -13.62 6.41 8.29
N PHE A 20 -14.24 6.45 9.49
CA PHE A 20 -13.53 6.67 10.74
C PHE A 20 -13.01 5.36 11.31
N LEU A 21 -11.72 5.32 11.62
CA LEU A 21 -11.16 4.21 12.37
C LEU A 21 -11.73 4.18 13.81
N PRO A 22 -11.79 3.00 14.44
CA PRO A 22 -12.22 2.88 15.83
C PRO A 22 -11.45 3.79 16.79
N SER A 23 -12.11 4.35 17.80
CA SER A 23 -11.49 5.25 18.77
C SER A 23 -10.55 4.52 19.73
N GLY A 24 -10.86 3.27 20.08
CA GLY A 24 -10.03 2.43 20.92
C GLY A 24 -8.73 2.06 20.21
N LYS A 25 -7.60 2.15 20.92
CA LYS A 25 -6.27 1.85 20.34
C LYS A 25 -6.19 0.41 19.80
N LYS A 26 -6.72 -0.56 20.55
CA LYS A 26 -6.66 -1.98 20.17
C LYS A 26 -7.47 -2.25 18.90
N GLU A 27 -8.68 -1.76 18.85
CA GLU A 27 -9.60 -1.94 17.73
C GLU A 27 -9.11 -1.18 16.49
N ARG A 28 -8.55 0.03 16.66
CA ARG A 28 -7.96 0.80 15.57
C ARG A 28 -6.75 0.07 14.95
N ARG A 29 -5.87 -0.47 15.78
CA ARG A 29 -4.72 -1.24 15.28
C ARG A 29 -5.15 -2.51 14.55
N ALA A 30 -6.15 -3.24 15.08
CA ALA A 30 -6.69 -4.43 14.41
C ALA A 30 -7.27 -4.08 13.03
N ALA A 31 -8.04 -2.98 12.92
CA ALA A 31 -8.55 -2.51 11.64
C ALA A 31 -7.42 -2.14 10.65
N LEU A 32 -6.35 -1.49 11.13
CA LEU A 32 -5.19 -1.16 10.30
C LEU A 32 -4.39 -2.41 9.89
N GLU A 33 -4.31 -3.43 10.74
CA GLU A 33 -3.65 -4.71 10.42
C GLU A 33 -4.34 -5.41 9.24
N GLU A 34 -5.67 -5.39 9.16
CA GLU A 34 -6.42 -5.92 8.03
C GLU A 34 -6.10 -5.19 6.71
N LEU A 35 -5.73 -3.91 6.78
CA LEU A 35 -5.41 -3.06 5.64
C LEU A 35 -3.93 -3.10 5.21
N THR A 36 -3.08 -3.85 5.89
CA THR A 36 -1.63 -3.92 5.56
C THR A 36 -1.36 -4.41 4.14
N GLY A 37 -2.21 -5.32 3.63
CA GLY A 37 -2.14 -5.88 2.29
C GLY A 37 -2.92 -5.12 1.22
N GLU A 38 -3.68 -4.06 1.59
CA GLU A 38 -4.52 -3.34 0.64
C GLU A 38 -3.68 -2.61 -0.40
N ALA A 39 -3.93 -2.89 -1.68
CA ALA A 39 -3.21 -2.33 -2.81
C ALA A 39 -3.90 -1.10 -3.41
N ARG A 40 -5.18 -0.88 -3.09
CA ARG A 40 -5.94 0.29 -3.55
C ARG A 40 -5.66 1.49 -2.65
N THR A 41 -5.87 2.68 -3.16
CA THR A 41 -5.90 3.90 -2.35
C THR A 41 -6.98 3.79 -1.29
N MET A 42 -6.65 4.12 -0.05
CA MET A 42 -7.54 4.10 1.10
C MET A 42 -7.90 5.52 1.51
N VAL A 43 -9.17 5.77 1.81
CA VAL A 43 -9.66 7.08 2.23
C VAL A 43 -10.26 6.95 3.64
N PHE A 44 -9.74 7.76 4.57
CA PHE A 44 -10.19 7.80 5.96
C PHE A 44 -10.69 9.18 6.33
N HIS A 45 -11.66 9.26 7.21
CA HIS A 45 -11.99 10.47 7.96
C HIS A 45 -11.30 10.45 9.31
N GLU A 46 -10.81 11.62 9.75
CA GLU A 46 -10.22 11.70 11.09
C GLU A 46 -10.47 13.07 11.76
N ALA A 47 -10.71 13.01 13.06
CA ALA A 47 -10.87 14.17 13.89
C ALA A 47 -9.51 14.72 14.38
N PRO A 48 -9.37 16.04 14.58
CA PRO A 48 -8.08 16.65 14.93
C PRO A 48 -7.47 16.07 16.21
N HIS A 49 -8.27 15.84 17.22
CA HIS A 49 -7.78 15.32 18.51
C HIS A 49 -7.25 13.87 18.45
N ARG A 50 -7.56 13.12 17.39
CA ARG A 50 -7.13 11.74 17.19
C ARG A 50 -6.00 11.60 16.16
N LEU A 51 -5.83 12.61 15.29
CA LEU A 51 -4.96 12.56 14.12
C LEU A 51 -3.54 12.09 14.46
N ARG A 52 -2.95 12.60 15.54
CA ARG A 52 -1.58 12.22 15.98
C ARG A 52 -1.45 10.72 16.24
N GLN A 53 -2.40 10.18 16.98
CA GLN A 53 -2.38 8.75 17.34
C GLN A 53 -2.64 7.86 16.12
N THR A 54 -3.58 8.27 15.28
CA THR A 54 -3.92 7.55 14.04
C THR A 54 -2.74 7.51 13.07
N LEU A 55 -2.07 8.64 12.85
CA LEU A 55 -0.87 8.70 12.00
C LEU A 55 0.27 7.82 12.56
N ALA A 56 0.49 7.82 13.88
CA ALA A 56 1.51 6.98 14.50
C ALA A 56 1.21 5.48 14.30
N ASP A 57 -0.03 5.05 14.52
CA ASP A 57 -0.43 3.67 14.31
C ASP A 57 -0.38 3.29 12.80
N MET A 58 -0.73 4.21 11.89
CA MET A 58 -0.61 3.98 10.44
C MET A 58 0.85 3.79 10.03
N VAL A 59 1.77 4.62 10.49
CA VAL A 59 3.21 4.48 10.18
C VAL A 59 3.73 3.13 10.66
N GLU A 60 3.37 2.73 11.87
CA GLU A 60 3.84 1.47 12.47
C GLU A 60 3.32 0.23 11.71
N LEU A 61 2.05 0.23 11.31
CA LEU A 61 1.38 -0.95 10.76
C LEU A 61 1.39 -0.98 9.22
N LEU A 62 1.16 0.16 8.56
CA LEU A 62 1.13 0.24 7.10
C LEU A 62 2.51 0.56 6.50
N GLY A 63 3.44 1.06 7.32
CA GLY A 63 4.72 1.59 6.86
C GLY A 63 4.61 3.02 6.34
N ASP A 64 5.72 3.57 5.84
CA ASP A 64 5.74 4.93 5.28
C ASP A 64 5.20 4.92 3.85
N ARG A 65 3.90 5.20 3.72
CA ARG A 65 3.21 5.28 2.43
C ARG A 65 2.99 6.73 2.02
N PRO A 66 2.97 7.04 0.72
CA PRO A 66 2.51 8.33 0.22
C PRO A 66 1.10 8.62 0.72
N ALA A 67 0.87 9.85 1.15
CA ALA A 67 -0.42 10.27 1.68
C ALA A 67 -0.73 11.72 1.31
N ALA A 68 -2.01 12.05 1.25
CA ALA A 68 -2.49 13.42 1.21
C ALA A 68 -3.43 13.65 2.40
N LEU A 69 -3.21 14.74 3.12
CA LEU A 69 -4.06 15.18 4.21
C LEU A 69 -4.88 16.38 3.72
N CYS A 70 -6.16 16.16 3.51
CA CYS A 70 -7.10 17.20 3.13
C CYS A 70 -7.78 17.71 4.41
N ARG A 71 -7.58 18.99 4.74
CA ARG A 71 -8.16 19.64 5.89
C ARG A 71 -9.34 20.49 5.46
N GLU A 72 -10.44 20.44 6.24
CA GLU A 72 -11.63 21.29 6.04
C GLU A 72 -12.17 21.19 4.60
N LEU A 73 -12.17 20.01 4.02
CA LEU A 73 -12.58 19.72 2.64
C LEU A 73 -13.98 20.33 2.37
N THR A 74 -14.12 21.04 1.25
CA THR A 74 -15.32 21.80 0.83
C THR A 74 -15.69 23.03 1.68
N LYS A 75 -14.82 23.43 2.63
CA LYS A 75 -15.02 24.62 3.48
C LYS A 75 -14.10 25.76 3.04
N LEU A 76 -14.31 26.95 3.62
CA LEU A 76 -13.57 28.19 3.26
C LEU A 76 -12.04 28.06 3.48
N HIS A 77 -11.63 27.25 4.43
CA HIS A 77 -10.22 27.05 4.79
C HIS A 77 -9.71 25.66 4.36
N GLU A 78 -10.20 25.17 3.22
CA GLU A 78 -9.71 23.93 2.64
C GLU A 78 -8.22 24.03 2.35
N ASP A 79 -7.49 23.02 2.78
CA ASP A 79 -6.06 22.88 2.54
C ASP A 79 -5.71 21.41 2.29
N THR A 80 -4.81 21.16 1.35
CA THR A 80 -4.37 19.80 1.03
C THR A 80 -2.85 19.71 1.02
N VAL A 81 -2.31 18.93 1.93
CA VAL A 81 -0.88 18.68 2.05
C VAL A 81 -0.57 17.26 1.53
N ARG A 82 0.27 17.20 0.49
CA ARG A 82 0.81 15.95 -0.03
C ARG A 82 2.13 15.65 0.65
N THR A 83 2.26 14.44 1.18
CA THR A 83 3.36 14.05 2.05
C THR A 83 3.47 12.53 2.12
N THR A 84 4.19 12.01 3.10
CA THR A 84 4.14 10.59 3.50
C THR A 84 3.58 10.47 4.92
N LEU A 85 3.16 9.27 5.30
CA LEU A 85 2.64 9.01 6.65
C LEU A 85 3.66 9.39 7.74
N ALA A 86 4.94 9.07 7.53
CA ALA A 86 6.01 9.39 8.48
C ALA A 86 6.26 10.89 8.59
N GLN A 87 6.27 11.60 7.47
CA GLN A 87 6.43 13.07 7.46
C GLN A 87 5.23 13.74 8.14
N ALA A 88 4.00 13.29 7.84
CA ALA A 88 2.79 13.80 8.49
C ALA A 88 2.82 13.55 10.01
N ALA A 89 3.17 12.33 10.44
CA ALA A 89 3.28 12.00 11.85
C ALA A 89 4.32 12.88 12.56
N THR A 90 5.47 13.13 11.92
CA THR A 90 6.51 14.02 12.45
C THR A 90 6.01 15.46 12.57
N PHE A 91 5.37 15.98 11.51
CA PHE A 91 4.85 17.35 11.50
C PHE A 91 3.81 17.58 12.62
N TYR A 92 2.83 16.68 12.73
CA TYR A 92 1.77 16.82 13.74
C TYR A 92 2.17 16.42 15.15
N ARG A 93 3.36 15.86 15.36
CA ARG A 93 3.92 15.71 16.70
C ARG A 93 4.14 17.07 17.37
N ASP A 94 4.65 18.03 16.61
CA ASP A 94 5.04 19.35 17.10
C ASP A 94 3.99 20.44 16.80
N ASN A 95 3.06 20.18 15.88
CA ASN A 95 2.01 21.11 15.45
C ASN A 95 0.63 20.58 15.84
N GLU A 96 -0.21 21.44 16.40
CA GLU A 96 -1.56 21.07 16.82
C GLU A 96 -2.50 20.91 15.64
N PRO A 97 -3.12 19.72 15.44
CA PRO A 97 -4.11 19.52 14.39
C PRO A 97 -5.37 20.36 14.64
N ARG A 98 -5.90 20.98 13.59
CA ARG A 98 -7.13 21.78 13.65
C ARG A 98 -8.04 21.46 12.47
N GLY A 99 -9.35 21.49 12.71
CA GLY A 99 -10.34 21.16 11.69
C GLY A 99 -10.47 19.65 11.45
N GLU A 100 -11.30 19.29 10.50
CA GLU A 100 -11.56 17.90 10.11
C GLU A 100 -10.61 17.46 9.00
N TYR A 101 -10.21 16.21 9.03
CA TYR A 101 -9.27 15.66 8.07
C TYR A 101 -9.88 14.53 7.25
N VAL A 102 -9.54 14.54 5.96
CA VAL A 102 -9.65 13.38 5.08
C VAL A 102 -8.23 12.94 4.75
N LEU A 103 -7.90 11.71 5.12
CA LEU A 103 -6.59 11.11 4.83
C LEU A 103 -6.74 10.23 3.59
N VAL A 104 -5.99 10.54 2.55
CA VAL A 104 -5.89 9.72 1.33
C VAL A 104 -4.54 9.04 1.38
N VAL A 105 -4.53 7.74 1.60
CA VAL A 105 -3.30 6.95 1.82
C VAL A 105 -3.13 5.99 0.64
N ALA A 106 -1.95 5.98 0.03
CA ALA A 106 -1.64 5.06 -1.04
C ALA A 106 -1.74 3.61 -0.58
N GLY A 107 -2.25 2.74 -1.44
CA GLY A 107 -2.22 1.31 -1.23
C GLY A 107 -0.79 0.77 -1.15
N ARG A 108 -0.66 -0.48 -0.77
CA ARG A 108 0.63 -1.17 -0.79
C ARG A 108 1.14 -1.18 -2.24
N GLU A 109 2.31 -0.61 -2.47
CA GLU A 109 2.96 -0.77 -3.75
C GLU A 109 3.09 -2.27 -4.04
N LYS A 110 2.61 -2.68 -5.21
CA LYS A 110 3.05 -3.96 -5.74
C LYS A 110 4.56 -3.88 -5.75
N GLN A 111 5.22 -4.71 -4.96
CA GLN A 111 6.65 -4.86 -5.11
C GLN A 111 6.86 -5.09 -6.61
N ASN A 112 7.48 -4.13 -7.29
CA ASN A 112 8.10 -4.39 -8.56
C ASN A 112 9.22 -5.39 -8.24
N LEU A 113 8.85 -6.66 -8.14
CA LEU A 113 9.81 -7.73 -8.17
C LEU A 113 10.64 -7.45 -9.42
N PRO A 114 11.98 -7.49 -9.34
CA PRO A 114 12.80 -7.29 -10.52
C PRO A 114 12.17 -8.11 -11.63
N VAL A 115 11.96 -7.49 -12.79
CA VAL A 115 11.38 -8.16 -13.96
C VAL A 115 12.37 -9.26 -14.32
N LEU A 116 12.19 -10.42 -13.67
CA LEU A 116 12.98 -11.59 -13.97
C LEU A 116 12.69 -11.99 -15.41
N THR A 117 13.72 -12.26 -16.17
CA THR A 117 13.56 -12.90 -17.47
C THR A 117 12.96 -14.28 -17.28
N LEU A 118 12.37 -14.84 -18.33
CA LEU A 118 11.85 -16.20 -18.29
C LEU A 118 12.94 -17.22 -17.95
N GLU A 119 14.17 -16.97 -18.40
CA GLU A 119 15.34 -17.82 -18.14
C GLU A 119 15.73 -17.76 -16.65
N GLU A 120 15.76 -16.58 -16.05
CA GLU A 120 16.03 -16.43 -14.61
C GLU A 120 14.92 -17.04 -13.75
N GLY A 121 13.65 -16.90 -14.20
CA GLY A 121 12.52 -17.57 -13.58
C GLY A 121 12.62 -19.09 -13.66
N ALA A 122 12.98 -19.62 -14.83
CA ALA A 122 13.20 -21.07 -15.04
C ALA A 122 14.35 -21.60 -14.19
N ALA A 123 15.45 -20.87 -14.07
CA ALA A 123 16.56 -21.24 -13.19
C ALA A 123 16.13 -21.37 -11.73
N ARG A 124 15.25 -20.45 -11.23
CA ARG A 124 14.65 -20.58 -9.89
C ARG A 124 13.76 -21.79 -9.74
N VAL A 125 12.96 -22.11 -10.77
CA VAL A 125 12.12 -23.33 -10.80
C VAL A 125 12.99 -24.56 -10.67
N LEU A 126 14.09 -24.64 -11.43
CA LEU A 126 15.03 -25.78 -11.38
C LEU A 126 15.71 -25.90 -10.02
N ALA A 127 16.15 -24.80 -9.43
CA ALA A 127 16.73 -24.80 -8.08
C ALA A 127 15.75 -25.34 -7.01
N LEU A 128 14.46 -24.98 -7.09
CA LEU A 128 13.43 -25.50 -6.19
C LEU A 128 13.16 -26.99 -6.44
N ARG A 129 13.18 -27.44 -7.71
CA ARG A 129 13.05 -28.85 -8.08
C ARG A 129 14.20 -29.66 -7.52
N ASP A 130 15.43 -29.17 -7.66
CA ASP A 130 16.65 -29.86 -7.18
C ASP A 130 16.69 -29.89 -5.65
N GLY A 131 16.00 -28.95 -4.98
CA GLY A 131 15.71 -28.96 -3.55
C GLY A 131 14.58 -29.91 -3.12
N GLY A 132 14.05 -30.74 -4.05
CA GLY A 132 13.05 -31.79 -3.76
C GLY A 132 11.59 -31.39 -4.00
N MET A 133 11.33 -30.20 -4.52
CA MET A 133 9.97 -29.76 -4.84
C MET A 133 9.52 -30.35 -6.19
N LYS A 134 8.23 -30.71 -6.31
CA LYS A 134 7.68 -31.17 -7.60
C LYS A 134 7.69 -30.00 -8.61
N LEU A 135 8.08 -30.27 -9.87
CA LEU A 135 8.21 -29.25 -10.91
C LEU A 135 6.98 -28.36 -11.05
N LYS A 136 5.76 -28.93 -11.07
CA LYS A 136 4.51 -28.14 -11.15
C LYS A 136 4.31 -27.20 -9.97
N GLU A 137 4.73 -27.61 -8.79
CA GLU A 137 4.65 -26.81 -7.57
C GLU A 137 5.68 -25.67 -7.56
N ALA A 138 6.91 -25.98 -7.98
CA ALA A 138 7.97 -25.01 -8.15
C ALA A 138 7.58 -23.91 -9.17
N VAL A 139 7.03 -24.31 -10.32
CA VAL A 139 6.51 -23.38 -11.33
C VAL A 139 5.41 -22.50 -10.76
N ARG A 140 4.44 -23.07 -10.04
CA ARG A 140 3.36 -22.28 -9.41
C ARG A 140 3.93 -21.24 -8.46
N ARG A 141 4.84 -21.66 -7.58
CA ARG A 141 5.46 -20.78 -6.59
C ARG A 141 6.23 -19.63 -7.23
N VAL A 142 7.09 -19.93 -8.20
CA VAL A 142 7.86 -18.90 -8.92
C VAL A 142 6.93 -17.96 -9.69
N ALA A 143 5.89 -18.48 -10.34
CA ALA A 143 4.91 -17.64 -11.05
C ALA A 143 4.15 -16.69 -10.10
N ASP A 144 3.73 -17.22 -8.93
CA ASP A 144 3.02 -16.42 -7.92
C ASP A 144 3.95 -15.34 -7.31
N ASP A 145 5.23 -15.65 -7.11
CA ASP A 145 6.24 -14.73 -6.57
C ASP A 145 6.71 -13.67 -7.60
N THR A 146 6.71 -13.99 -8.91
CA THR A 146 7.33 -13.15 -9.94
C THR A 146 6.35 -12.53 -10.92
N GLY A 147 5.12 -13.04 -10.98
CA GLY A 147 4.12 -12.66 -11.98
C GLY A 147 4.39 -13.20 -13.40
N LEU A 148 5.42 -14.03 -13.58
CA LEU A 148 5.72 -14.64 -14.87
C LEU A 148 4.66 -15.68 -15.26
N PRO A 149 4.34 -15.81 -16.57
CA PRO A 149 3.33 -16.77 -17.04
C PRO A 149 3.73 -18.21 -16.74
N ARG A 150 2.88 -18.96 -16.03
CA ARG A 150 3.13 -20.35 -15.60
C ARG A 150 3.51 -21.28 -16.75
N ASN A 151 2.81 -21.18 -17.87
CA ASN A 151 3.08 -22.04 -19.02
C ASN A 151 4.46 -21.77 -19.62
N ALA A 152 4.82 -20.49 -19.77
CA ALA A 152 6.13 -20.10 -20.31
C ALA A 152 7.27 -20.53 -19.39
N LEU A 153 7.10 -20.38 -18.05
CA LEU A 153 8.06 -20.87 -17.05
C LEU A 153 8.25 -22.40 -17.12
N TYR A 154 7.13 -23.12 -17.25
CA TYR A 154 7.17 -24.58 -17.34
C TYR A 154 7.92 -25.04 -18.59
N ASP A 155 7.58 -24.46 -19.76
CA ASP A 155 8.19 -24.80 -21.03
C ASP A 155 9.70 -24.45 -21.07
N THR A 156 10.08 -23.31 -20.48
CA THR A 156 11.49 -22.91 -20.39
C THR A 156 12.27 -23.81 -19.44
N ALA A 157 11.68 -24.15 -18.29
CA ALA A 157 12.32 -25.07 -17.33
C ALA A 157 12.46 -26.51 -17.83
N LEU A 158 11.64 -26.94 -18.83
CA LEU A 158 11.78 -28.26 -19.46
C LEU A 158 12.87 -28.30 -20.53
N LYS A 159 13.22 -27.14 -21.11
CA LYS A 159 14.25 -27.04 -22.17
C LYS A 159 15.66 -26.80 -21.63
N ALA A 160 15.74 -26.40 -20.34
CA ALA A 160 16.99 -26.19 -19.63
C ALA A 160 17.47 -27.43 -18.88
#